data_14abf91ee74cb2f72d8b2180d27ca30d
#
_entry.id   14abf91ee74cb2f72d8b2180d27ca30d
#
_cell.length_a   1.000
_cell.length_b   1.000
_cell.length_c   1.000
_cell.angle_alpha   90.00
_cell.angle_beta   90.00
_cell.angle_gamma   90.00
#
_symmetry.space_group_name_H-M   'P 1'
#
loop_
_entity.id
_entity.type
_entity.pdbx_description
1 polymer ?
#
loop_
_entity_poly.entity_id
_entity_poly.type
_entity_poly.pdbx_seq_one_letter_code
_entity_poly.pdbx_strand_id
1 'polypeptide(L)'
;MDTTRVKRPVRALGVLAGTVMALLMCAGVAQAAPAETVRDVISIGNPGAPGQIDLFLDPLCPFSGKMIQEQGGEIGRRIENGSLHVNLRLVNFLERLSASGTYDSRAIYAAFAVAGYSRDSGVTWRFVQQIFSAEQQPKEQGPTDLSNDQLAGLADRAGAPRLAQDLIRLGLFVGYDPVAIANSNQAALRQFPEPGVPTVVIDGRPYDGNSDWMSRLPR
;
A
#
# COMPACT_ATOMS: atom_id res chain seq x y z
N MET A 1 -43.81 46.26 -73.82
CA MET A 1 -42.62 46.35 -73.00
C MET A 1 -43.10 46.57 -71.58
N ASP A 2 -43.31 45.49 -70.88
CA ASP A 2 -43.36 45.58 -69.41
C ASP A 2 -43.23 44.17 -68.83
N THR A 3 -42.18 43.95 -68.09
CA THR A 3 -41.80 42.67 -67.55
C THR A 3 -42.18 42.57 -66.08
N THR A 4 -43.38 42.09 -65.82
CA THR A 4 -43.84 41.86 -64.46
C THR A 4 -43.21 40.58 -63.90
N ARG A 5 -42.32 40.76 -62.88
CA ARG A 5 -41.59 39.78 -62.15
C ARG A 5 -42.44 39.22 -61.00
N VAL A 6 -42.93 38.02 -61.12
CA VAL A 6 -43.68 37.31 -60.10
C VAL A 6 -42.72 36.78 -59.03
N LYS A 7 -42.86 37.26 -57.77
CA LYS A 7 -42.18 36.73 -56.61
C LYS A 7 -42.92 35.51 -56.06
N ARG A 8 -42.25 34.37 -56.00
CA ARG A 8 -42.73 33.17 -55.30
C ARG A 8 -42.26 33.20 -53.81
N PRO A 9 -43.12 32.86 -52.86
CA PRO A 9 -42.71 32.76 -51.46
C PRO A 9 -41.99 31.43 -51.21
N VAL A 10 -40.81 31.50 -50.58
CA VAL A 10 -40.07 30.37 -50.09
C VAL A 10 -40.66 29.96 -48.74
N ARG A 11 -41.21 28.75 -48.68
CA ARG A 11 -41.64 28.13 -47.42
C ARG A 11 -40.39 27.62 -46.70
N ALA A 12 -40.11 28.21 -45.53
CA ALA A 12 -39.09 27.72 -44.62
C ALA A 12 -39.60 26.47 -43.89
N LEU A 13 -38.95 25.34 -44.15
CA LEU A 13 -39.15 24.08 -43.44
C LEU A 13 -38.24 24.14 -42.16
N GLY A 14 -38.87 24.29 -41.01
CA GLY A 14 -38.16 24.24 -39.73
C GLY A 14 -37.78 22.81 -39.42
N VAL A 15 -36.47 22.52 -39.40
CA VAL A 15 -35.91 21.28 -38.86
C VAL A 15 -35.72 21.43 -37.40
N LEU A 16 -36.54 20.79 -36.58
CA LEU A 16 -36.32 20.61 -35.13
C LEU A 16 -35.20 19.56 -34.95
N ALA A 17 -33.99 20.03 -34.74
CA ALA A 17 -32.89 19.17 -34.28
C ALA A 17 -33.06 18.91 -32.80
N GLY A 18 -33.64 17.78 -32.45
CA GLY A 18 -33.66 17.29 -31.06
C GLY A 18 -32.25 16.83 -30.63
N THR A 19 -31.63 17.63 -29.77
CA THR A 19 -30.35 17.26 -29.15
C THR A 19 -30.62 16.26 -28.04
N VAL A 20 -30.43 14.97 -28.31
CA VAL A 20 -30.38 13.94 -27.30
C VAL A 20 -29.00 14.05 -26.61
N MET A 21 -28.97 14.70 -25.46
CA MET A 21 -27.79 14.75 -24.61
C MET A 21 -27.68 13.43 -23.85
N ALA A 22 -26.91 12.49 -24.40
CA ALA A 22 -26.54 11.25 -23.72
C ALA A 22 -25.60 11.61 -22.55
N LEU A 23 -26.11 11.59 -21.30
CA LEU A 23 -25.29 11.59 -20.09
C LEU A 23 -24.54 10.23 -20.08
N LEU A 24 -23.30 10.20 -20.55
CA LEU A 24 -22.35 9.17 -20.18
C LEU A 24 -22.01 9.38 -18.70
N MET A 25 -22.65 8.62 -17.83
CA MET A 25 -22.14 8.42 -16.48
C MET A 25 -20.84 7.60 -16.61
N CYS A 26 -19.70 8.27 -16.64
CA CYS A 26 -18.41 7.65 -16.36
C CYS A 26 -18.47 7.20 -14.89
N ALA A 27 -18.80 5.92 -14.67
CA ALA A 27 -18.47 5.29 -13.41
C ALA A 27 -16.93 5.32 -13.31
N GLY A 28 -16.41 6.32 -12.59
CA GLY A 28 -15.00 6.42 -12.31
C GLY A 28 -14.61 5.16 -11.53
N VAL A 29 -13.82 4.28 -12.15
CA VAL A 29 -13.13 3.23 -11.43
C VAL A 29 -12.23 3.96 -10.44
N ALA A 30 -12.53 3.85 -9.16
CA ALA A 30 -11.68 4.40 -8.11
C ALA A 30 -10.33 3.67 -8.20
N GLN A 31 -9.38 4.29 -8.86
CA GLN A 31 -8.04 3.78 -8.97
C GLN A 31 -7.36 4.02 -7.64
N ALA A 32 -6.91 2.95 -6.98
CA ALA A 32 -6.16 3.08 -5.74
C ALA A 32 -4.98 4.03 -5.95
N ALA A 33 -4.75 4.94 -5.00
CA ALA A 33 -3.61 5.83 -5.08
C ALA A 33 -2.29 5.03 -5.11
N PRO A 34 -1.26 5.51 -5.80
CA PRO A 34 0.01 4.82 -5.90
C PRO A 34 0.66 4.67 -4.53
N ALA A 35 1.36 3.55 -4.30
CA ALA A 35 2.28 3.43 -3.18
C ALA A 35 3.49 4.34 -3.44
N GLU A 36 3.94 5.05 -2.40
CA GLU A 36 5.08 5.94 -2.46
C GLU A 36 6.02 5.64 -1.28
N THR A 37 7.33 5.78 -1.52
CA THR A 37 8.33 5.68 -0.46
C THR A 37 8.89 7.06 -0.17
N VAL A 38 8.76 7.50 1.08
CA VAL A 38 9.30 8.77 1.55
C VAL A 38 10.32 8.46 2.65
N ARG A 39 11.60 8.48 2.30
CA ARG A 39 12.72 8.15 3.18
C ARG A 39 12.57 6.75 3.79
N ASP A 40 12.00 6.67 5.01
CA ASP A 40 11.89 5.52 5.89
C ASP A 40 10.45 4.98 6.04
N VAL A 41 9.52 5.49 5.25
CA VAL A 41 8.09 5.16 5.29
C VAL A 41 7.61 4.68 3.93
N ILE A 42 6.79 3.63 3.93
CA ILE A 42 6.01 3.22 2.76
C ILE A 42 4.59 3.77 2.93
N SER A 43 4.22 4.73 2.09
CA SER A 43 2.89 5.33 2.04
C SER A 43 1.99 4.49 1.13
N ILE A 44 0.89 3.96 1.64
CA ILE A 44 0.01 3.02 0.95
C ILE A 44 -1.42 3.55 0.99
N GLY A 45 -2.07 3.67 -0.16
CA GLY A 45 -3.43 4.17 -0.29
C GLY A 45 -3.49 5.65 -0.61
N ASN A 46 -4.70 6.22 -0.54
CA ASN A 46 -4.93 7.62 -0.85
C ASN A 46 -4.50 8.53 0.33
N PRO A 47 -3.54 9.45 0.15
CA PRO A 47 -3.13 10.38 1.21
C PRO A 47 -4.28 11.28 1.72
N GLY A 48 -5.35 11.45 0.93
CA GLY A 48 -6.57 12.17 1.32
C GLY A 48 -7.65 11.29 1.93
N ALA A 49 -7.36 10.01 2.26
CA ALA A 49 -8.33 9.13 2.90
C ALA A 49 -8.79 9.67 4.25
N PRO A 50 -10.08 9.50 4.62
CA PRO A 50 -10.58 9.94 5.91
C PRO A 50 -9.93 9.21 7.09
N GLY A 51 -9.55 7.94 6.93
CA GLY A 51 -8.76 7.19 7.90
C GLY A 51 -7.28 7.26 7.56
N GLN A 52 -6.46 7.66 8.51
CA GLN A 52 -5.00 7.69 8.34
C GLN A 52 -4.32 7.05 9.55
N ILE A 53 -3.36 6.19 9.30
CA ILE A 53 -2.60 5.53 10.37
C ILE A 53 -1.10 5.48 10.06
N ASP A 54 -0.28 5.55 11.10
CA ASP A 54 1.07 5.00 11.07
C ASP A 54 1.03 3.57 11.65
N LEU A 55 1.61 2.62 10.93
CA LEU A 55 1.62 1.21 11.29
C LEU A 55 3.05 0.71 11.47
N PHE A 56 3.44 0.44 12.71
CA PHE A 56 4.77 -0.09 13.05
C PHE A 56 4.73 -1.62 13.16
N LEU A 57 5.53 -2.29 12.36
CA LEU A 57 5.64 -3.76 12.31
C LEU A 57 7.11 -4.19 12.27
N ASP A 58 7.38 -5.36 12.84
CA ASP A 58 8.65 -6.07 12.68
C ASP A 58 8.38 -7.39 11.93
N PRO A 59 9.10 -7.66 10.82
CA PRO A 59 8.83 -8.82 9.98
C PRO A 59 8.92 -10.17 10.69
N LEU A 60 9.74 -10.27 11.74
CA LEU A 60 9.89 -11.50 12.51
C LEU A 60 8.91 -11.60 13.69
N CYS A 61 8.29 -10.48 14.10
CA CYS A 61 7.44 -10.44 15.29
C CYS A 61 6.14 -11.24 15.09
N PRO A 62 5.87 -12.29 15.91
CA PRO A 62 4.67 -13.10 15.78
C PRO A 62 3.38 -12.31 16.05
N PHE A 63 3.44 -11.26 16.89
CA PHE A 63 2.29 -10.40 17.15
C PHE A 63 1.99 -9.49 15.95
N SER A 64 3.02 -9.01 15.23
CA SER A 64 2.85 -8.31 13.95
C SER A 64 2.21 -9.24 12.91
N GLY A 65 2.68 -10.50 12.84
CA GLY A 65 2.07 -11.52 11.98
C GLY A 65 0.61 -11.77 12.31
N LYS A 66 0.29 -11.98 13.59
CA LYS A 66 -1.10 -12.17 14.04
C LYS A 66 -1.99 -11.01 13.58
N MET A 67 -1.58 -9.77 13.81
CA MET A 67 -2.32 -8.59 13.39
C MET A 67 -2.63 -8.61 11.89
N ILE A 68 -1.61 -8.84 11.05
CA ILE A 68 -1.79 -8.84 9.59
C ILE A 68 -2.66 -10.02 9.13
N GLN A 69 -2.52 -11.20 9.74
CA GLN A 69 -3.35 -12.36 9.42
C GLN A 69 -4.83 -12.13 9.77
N GLU A 70 -5.13 -11.50 10.90
CA GLU A 70 -6.49 -11.24 11.36
C GLU A 70 -7.13 -10.01 10.71
N GLN A 71 -6.37 -8.94 10.49
CA GLN A 71 -6.88 -7.63 10.12
C GLN A 71 -6.44 -7.17 8.72
N GLY A 72 -5.42 -7.80 8.13
CA GLY A 72 -4.82 -7.37 6.86
C GLY A 72 -5.80 -7.36 5.68
N GLY A 73 -6.79 -8.26 5.68
CA GLY A 73 -7.84 -8.27 4.66
C GLY A 73 -8.73 -7.04 4.72
N GLU A 74 -9.12 -6.61 5.93
CA GLU A 74 -9.94 -5.39 6.11
C GLU A 74 -9.13 -4.13 5.79
N ILE A 75 -7.88 -4.06 6.23
CA ILE A 75 -6.96 -2.98 5.89
C ILE A 75 -6.84 -2.85 4.37
N GLY A 76 -6.60 -3.97 3.66
CA GLY A 76 -6.50 -4.01 2.20
C GLY A 76 -7.76 -3.47 1.51
N ARG A 77 -8.94 -3.91 1.92
CA ARG A 77 -10.21 -3.41 1.39
C ARG A 77 -10.40 -1.91 1.60
N ARG A 78 -9.99 -1.39 2.75
CA ARG A 78 -10.07 0.06 3.05
C ARG A 78 -9.05 0.88 2.26
N ILE A 79 -7.88 0.32 1.98
CA ILE A 79 -6.89 0.92 1.05
C ILE A 79 -7.49 0.99 -0.36
N GLU A 80 -8.03 -0.12 -0.85
CA GLU A 80 -8.59 -0.23 -2.21
C GLU A 80 -9.79 0.69 -2.45
N ASN A 81 -10.68 0.83 -1.47
CA ASN A 81 -11.84 1.73 -1.58
C ASN A 81 -11.53 3.19 -1.22
N GLY A 82 -10.26 3.51 -0.90
CA GLY A 82 -9.82 4.86 -0.61
C GLY A 82 -10.22 5.40 0.77
N SER A 83 -10.72 4.57 1.69
CA SER A 83 -11.12 4.98 3.04
C SER A 83 -10.00 4.93 4.07
N LEU A 84 -8.86 4.30 3.74
CA LEU A 84 -7.70 4.20 4.63
C LEU A 84 -6.40 4.51 3.88
N HIS A 85 -5.56 5.30 4.52
CA HIS A 85 -4.17 5.53 4.16
C HIS A 85 -3.27 4.97 5.26
N VAL A 86 -2.24 4.21 4.88
CA VAL A 86 -1.29 3.58 5.79
C VAL A 86 0.11 4.09 5.53
N ASN A 87 0.74 4.68 6.53
CA ASN A 87 2.17 4.91 6.60
C ASN A 87 2.82 3.69 7.27
N LEU A 88 3.30 2.75 6.47
CA LEU A 88 3.96 1.55 6.99
C LEU A 88 5.39 1.87 7.40
N ARG A 89 5.71 1.57 8.67
CA ARG A 89 7.00 1.78 9.32
C ARG A 89 7.55 0.45 9.81
N LEU A 90 8.49 -0.09 9.07
CA LEU A 90 9.11 -1.37 9.41
C LEU A 90 10.31 -1.16 10.34
N VAL A 91 10.41 -2.01 11.36
CA VAL A 91 11.51 -2.05 12.33
C VAL A 91 12.16 -3.45 12.34
N ASN A 92 13.32 -3.62 12.96
CA ASN A 92 14.07 -4.87 12.99
C ASN A 92 14.55 -5.24 14.40
N PHE A 93 13.69 -5.07 15.40
CA PHE A 93 14.05 -5.38 16.80
C PHE A 93 14.50 -6.81 17.00
N LEU A 94 13.90 -7.73 16.24
CA LEU A 94 14.05 -9.17 16.39
C LEU A 94 15.05 -9.78 15.41
N GLU A 95 15.66 -9.00 14.54
CA GLU A 95 16.51 -9.46 13.44
C GLU A 95 17.54 -10.51 13.86
N ARG A 96 18.20 -10.29 15.01
CA ARG A 96 19.19 -11.23 15.57
C ARG A 96 18.61 -12.59 16.00
N LEU A 97 17.28 -12.69 16.13
CA LEU A 97 16.55 -13.92 16.45
C LEU A 97 16.13 -14.68 15.20
N SER A 98 16.35 -14.13 14.01
CA SER A 98 16.14 -14.87 12.76
C SER A 98 17.26 -15.89 12.52
N ALA A 99 16.98 -16.91 11.73
CA ALA A 99 17.96 -17.98 11.44
C ALA A 99 19.22 -17.44 10.76
N SER A 100 19.08 -16.48 9.84
CA SER A 100 20.21 -15.85 9.14
C SER A 100 20.83 -14.67 9.92
N GLY A 101 20.15 -14.14 10.92
CA GLY A 101 20.53 -12.89 11.60
C GLY A 101 20.36 -11.62 10.76
N THR A 102 19.69 -11.73 9.61
CA THR A 102 19.52 -10.61 8.64
C THR A 102 18.14 -10.58 7.97
N TYR A 103 17.19 -11.41 8.43
CA TYR A 103 15.90 -11.56 7.77
C TYR A 103 15.12 -10.26 7.72
N ASP A 104 15.02 -9.53 8.83
CA ASP A 104 14.19 -8.31 8.89
C ASP A 104 14.72 -7.24 7.95
N SER A 105 16.03 -7.01 7.89
CA SER A 105 16.64 -6.08 6.95
C SER A 105 16.35 -6.46 5.49
N ARG A 106 16.39 -7.76 5.15
CA ARG A 106 16.05 -8.23 3.80
C ARG A 106 14.57 -8.10 3.48
N ALA A 107 13.68 -8.36 4.43
CA ALA A 107 12.24 -8.19 4.29
C ALA A 107 11.84 -6.70 4.19
N ILE A 108 12.48 -5.82 4.98
CA ILE A 108 12.33 -4.38 4.90
C ILE A 108 12.73 -3.88 3.51
N TYR A 109 13.93 -4.25 3.05
CA TYR A 109 14.37 -3.90 1.71
C TYR A 109 13.39 -4.36 0.64
N ALA A 110 12.93 -5.62 0.73
CA ALA A 110 11.99 -6.18 -0.23
C ALA A 110 10.68 -5.39 -0.28
N ALA A 111 10.13 -5.00 0.88
CA ALA A 111 8.92 -4.18 0.94
C ALA A 111 9.11 -2.80 0.29
N PHE A 112 10.24 -2.15 0.54
CA PHE A 112 10.58 -0.86 -0.08
C PHE A 112 10.82 -0.98 -1.58
N ALA A 113 11.49 -2.03 -2.03
CA ALA A 113 11.68 -2.30 -3.46
C ALA A 113 10.35 -2.54 -4.17
N VAL A 114 9.47 -3.38 -3.58
CA VAL A 114 8.13 -3.61 -4.13
C VAL A 114 7.35 -2.30 -4.22
N ALA A 115 7.29 -1.51 -3.17
CA ALA A 115 6.55 -0.25 -3.14
C ALA A 115 7.11 0.76 -4.14
N GLY A 116 8.42 1.00 -4.12
CA GLY A 116 9.08 2.02 -4.94
C GLY A 116 9.06 1.71 -6.43
N TYR A 117 9.16 0.44 -6.82
CA TYR A 117 9.19 0.04 -8.22
C TYR A 117 7.81 -0.31 -8.79
N SER A 118 6.85 -0.80 -8.00
CA SER A 118 5.49 -1.03 -8.46
C SER A 118 4.66 0.25 -8.50
N ARG A 119 4.85 1.13 -7.53
CA ARG A 119 4.02 2.31 -7.31
C ARG A 119 2.53 1.97 -7.24
N ASP A 120 2.22 0.80 -6.73
CA ASP A 120 0.85 0.26 -6.63
C ASP A 120 0.59 -0.16 -5.18
N SER A 121 -0.41 0.48 -4.57
CA SER A 121 -0.79 0.22 -3.18
C SER A 121 -1.30 -1.22 -2.97
N GLY A 122 -2.03 -1.77 -3.93
CA GLY A 122 -2.55 -3.14 -3.86
C GLY A 122 -1.42 -4.17 -3.96
N VAL A 123 -0.46 -3.98 -4.89
CA VAL A 123 0.75 -4.81 -5.01
C VAL A 123 1.55 -4.77 -3.72
N THR A 124 1.79 -3.56 -3.19
CA THR A 124 2.56 -3.37 -1.96
C THR A 124 1.88 -4.03 -0.77
N TRP A 125 0.56 -3.84 -0.60
CA TRP A 125 -0.16 -4.41 0.51
C TRP A 125 -0.24 -5.94 0.42
N ARG A 126 -0.46 -6.52 -0.77
CA ARG A 126 -0.41 -7.98 -0.97
C ARG A 126 0.95 -8.55 -0.61
N PHE A 127 2.05 -7.87 -0.93
CA PHE A 127 3.39 -8.31 -0.52
C PHE A 127 3.53 -8.31 1.01
N VAL A 128 3.07 -7.24 1.68
CA VAL A 128 3.06 -7.18 3.16
C VAL A 128 2.27 -8.34 3.74
N GLN A 129 1.06 -8.60 3.25
CA GLN A 129 0.25 -9.73 3.73
C GLN A 129 0.96 -11.07 3.54
N GLN A 130 1.71 -11.24 2.45
CA GLN A 130 2.44 -12.50 2.20
C GLN A 130 3.60 -12.72 3.15
N ILE A 131 4.44 -11.72 3.42
CA ILE A 131 5.58 -11.88 4.36
C ILE A 131 5.13 -12.15 5.80
N PHE A 132 3.92 -11.72 6.16
CA PHE A 132 3.32 -11.94 7.47
C PHE A 132 2.31 -13.09 7.51
N SER A 133 2.13 -13.85 6.40
CA SER A 133 1.20 -14.97 6.40
C SER A 133 1.70 -16.12 7.28
N ALA A 134 0.76 -16.94 7.77
CA ALA A 134 1.09 -18.08 8.65
C ALA A 134 2.03 -19.10 7.99
N GLU A 135 2.00 -19.20 6.64
CA GLU A 135 2.84 -20.13 5.88
C GLU A 135 4.24 -19.57 5.62
N GLN A 136 4.42 -18.25 5.61
CA GLN A 136 5.66 -17.63 5.17
C GLN A 136 6.45 -16.96 6.29
N GLN A 137 5.79 -16.42 7.32
CA GLN A 137 6.48 -15.72 8.39
C GLN A 137 7.42 -16.67 9.15
N PRO A 138 8.73 -16.35 9.23
CA PRO A 138 9.66 -17.15 10.04
C PRO A 138 9.33 -17.04 11.53
N LYS A 139 9.77 -18.03 12.28
CA LYS A 139 9.65 -18.03 13.73
C LYS A 139 10.90 -17.46 14.38
N GLU A 140 10.74 -16.71 15.46
CA GLU A 140 11.85 -16.33 16.33
C GLU A 140 12.62 -17.57 16.79
N GLN A 141 13.95 -17.54 16.65
CA GLN A 141 14.84 -18.67 16.95
C GLN A 141 14.49 -19.95 16.17
N GLY A 142 13.73 -19.81 15.09
CA GLY A 142 13.40 -20.93 14.20
C GLY A 142 14.63 -21.40 13.41
N PRO A 143 14.58 -22.61 12.84
CA PRO A 143 15.72 -23.19 12.11
C PRO A 143 15.97 -22.56 10.74
N THR A 144 14.99 -21.83 10.19
CA THR A 144 15.06 -21.21 8.85
C THR A 144 14.33 -19.89 8.82
N ASP A 145 14.73 -19.02 7.90
CA ASP A 145 13.98 -17.85 7.45
C ASP A 145 13.94 -17.78 5.92
N LEU A 146 13.19 -16.80 5.36
CA LEU A 146 13.05 -16.70 3.92
C LEU A 146 14.37 -16.24 3.26
N SER A 147 14.80 -16.99 2.25
CA SER A 147 15.91 -16.58 1.38
C SER A 147 15.49 -15.40 0.49
N ASN A 148 16.48 -14.76 -0.16
CA ASN A 148 16.22 -13.71 -1.15
C ASN A 148 15.38 -14.22 -2.33
N ASP A 149 15.61 -15.48 -2.77
CA ASP A 149 14.80 -16.10 -3.82
C ASP A 149 13.34 -16.27 -3.39
N GLN A 150 13.11 -16.67 -2.13
CA GLN A 150 11.76 -16.80 -1.59
C GLN A 150 11.08 -15.44 -1.45
N LEU A 151 11.76 -14.41 -0.95
CA LEU A 151 11.25 -13.04 -0.89
C LEU A 151 10.92 -12.48 -2.29
N ALA A 152 11.80 -12.73 -3.29
CA ALA A 152 11.53 -12.36 -4.68
C ALA A 152 10.33 -13.12 -5.26
N GLY A 153 10.14 -14.40 -4.89
CA GLY A 153 8.97 -15.18 -5.26
C GLY A 153 7.66 -14.64 -4.62
N LEU A 154 7.73 -14.14 -3.38
CA LEU A 154 6.59 -13.43 -2.77
C LEU A 154 6.28 -12.13 -3.51
N ALA A 155 7.30 -11.38 -3.90
CA ALA A 155 7.14 -10.15 -4.68
C ALA A 155 6.50 -10.43 -6.05
N ASP A 156 6.91 -11.50 -6.74
CA ASP A 156 6.31 -11.94 -8.00
C ASP A 156 4.80 -12.27 -7.82
N ARG A 157 4.46 -13.08 -6.82
CA ARG A 157 3.06 -13.43 -6.52
C ARG A 157 2.21 -12.21 -6.13
N ALA A 158 2.81 -11.19 -5.54
CA ALA A 158 2.14 -9.94 -5.24
C ALA A 158 1.88 -9.08 -6.51
N GLY A 159 2.59 -9.36 -7.61
CA GLY A 159 2.53 -8.61 -8.86
C GLY A 159 3.58 -7.51 -8.98
N ALA A 160 4.68 -7.60 -8.22
CA ALA A 160 5.78 -6.63 -8.31
C ALA A 160 6.48 -6.72 -9.68
N PRO A 161 7.00 -5.60 -10.22
CA PRO A 161 7.70 -5.60 -11.49
C PRO A 161 9.03 -6.37 -11.39
N ARG A 162 9.48 -6.90 -12.54
CA ARG A 162 10.67 -7.74 -12.63
C ARG A 162 11.91 -7.12 -11.99
N LEU A 163 12.10 -5.81 -12.16
CA LEU A 163 13.25 -5.12 -11.57
C LEU A 163 13.28 -5.24 -10.04
N ALA A 164 12.13 -5.05 -9.37
CA ALA A 164 12.04 -5.24 -7.91
C ALA A 164 12.41 -6.67 -7.51
N GLN A 165 11.87 -7.67 -8.23
CA GLN A 165 12.15 -9.09 -7.97
C GLN A 165 13.64 -9.41 -8.12
N ASP A 166 14.29 -8.91 -9.18
CA ASP A 166 15.70 -9.19 -9.45
C ASP A 166 16.62 -8.51 -8.41
N LEU A 167 16.34 -7.29 -8.00
CA LEU A 167 17.08 -6.61 -6.93
C LEU A 167 16.96 -7.33 -5.59
N ILE A 168 15.75 -7.81 -5.24
CA ILE A 168 15.51 -8.59 -4.03
C ILE A 168 16.30 -9.90 -4.10
N ARG A 169 16.22 -10.62 -5.20
CA ARG A 169 16.91 -11.91 -5.41
C ARG A 169 18.41 -11.78 -5.27
N LEU A 170 18.99 -10.72 -5.84
CA LEU A 170 20.42 -10.47 -5.79
C LEU A 170 20.89 -9.91 -4.43
N GLY A 171 19.97 -9.52 -3.54
CA GLY A 171 20.32 -8.91 -2.25
C GLY A 171 20.99 -7.54 -2.41
N LEU A 172 20.69 -6.83 -3.50
CA LEU A 172 21.26 -5.52 -3.80
C LEU A 172 20.39 -4.43 -3.20
N PHE A 173 20.84 -3.80 -2.14
CA PHE A 173 20.14 -2.72 -1.45
C PHE A 173 20.27 -1.38 -2.23
N VAL A 174 19.68 -1.36 -3.42
CA VAL A 174 19.72 -0.17 -4.30
C VAL A 174 18.59 0.81 -3.92
N GLY A 175 18.97 2.04 -3.61
CA GLY A 175 18.04 3.12 -3.32
C GLY A 175 17.49 3.15 -1.90
N TYR A 176 17.57 2.04 -1.15
CA TYR A 176 17.03 1.91 0.20
C TYR A 176 18.03 1.22 1.12
N ASP A 177 18.35 1.85 2.24
CA ASP A 177 19.14 1.24 3.31
C ASP A 177 18.21 0.69 4.40
N PRO A 178 18.01 -0.63 4.49
CA PRO A 178 17.04 -1.21 5.43
C PRO A 178 17.42 -0.98 6.89
N VAL A 179 18.73 -0.88 7.19
CA VAL A 179 19.19 -0.62 8.57
C VAL A 179 18.92 0.82 8.96
N ALA A 180 19.20 1.78 8.09
CA ALA A 180 18.90 3.19 8.32
C ALA A 180 17.38 3.41 8.47
N ILE A 181 16.57 2.77 7.61
CA ILE A 181 15.10 2.78 7.68
C ILE A 181 14.61 2.26 9.03
N ALA A 182 15.07 1.07 9.43
CA ALA A 182 14.65 0.46 10.68
C ALA A 182 15.04 1.33 11.89
N ASN A 183 16.26 1.87 11.91
CA ASN A 183 16.73 2.76 12.97
C ASN A 183 15.90 4.03 13.11
N SER A 184 15.52 4.66 11.99
CA SER A 184 14.66 5.83 11.96
C SER A 184 13.27 5.51 12.52
N ASN A 185 12.66 4.41 12.07
CA ASN A 185 11.35 3.98 12.54
C ASN A 185 11.38 3.57 14.03
N GLN A 186 12.45 2.92 14.50
CA GLN A 186 12.64 2.64 15.93
C GLN A 186 12.74 3.94 16.76
N ALA A 187 13.45 4.94 16.25
CA ALA A 187 13.55 6.23 16.92
C ALA A 187 12.18 6.93 17.02
N ALA A 188 11.37 6.85 15.97
CA ALA A 188 10.00 7.36 15.98
C ALA A 188 9.11 6.59 16.97
N LEU A 189 9.20 5.25 17.01
CA LEU A 189 8.40 4.41 17.89
C LEU A 189 8.75 4.64 19.37
N ARG A 190 10.04 4.87 19.70
CA ARG A 190 10.50 5.15 21.07
C ARG A 190 9.98 6.48 21.65
N GLN A 191 9.34 7.32 20.86
CA GLN A 191 8.69 8.54 21.36
C GLN A 191 7.38 8.26 22.09
N PHE A 192 6.81 7.07 21.92
CA PHE A 192 5.62 6.63 22.65
C PHE A 192 5.97 6.01 24.00
N PRO A 193 5.06 6.07 24.99
CA PRO A 193 5.33 5.57 26.35
C PRO A 193 5.69 4.10 26.45
N GLU A 194 5.09 3.27 25.59
CA GLU A 194 5.29 1.81 25.58
C GLU A 194 5.65 1.38 24.14
N PRO A 195 6.92 1.58 23.75
CA PRO A 195 7.35 1.28 22.39
C PRO A 195 7.38 -0.23 22.15
N GLY A 196 6.55 -0.71 21.25
CA GLY A 196 6.46 -2.12 20.87
C GLY A 196 5.81 -2.29 19.50
N VAL A 197 5.75 -3.52 19.00
CA VAL A 197 5.11 -3.87 17.74
C VAL A 197 4.18 -5.08 17.92
N PRO A 198 3.02 -5.09 17.24
CA PRO A 198 2.52 -4.07 16.33
C PRO A 198 1.95 -2.84 17.07
N THR A 199 2.26 -1.64 16.58
CA THR A 199 1.64 -0.40 17.06
C THR A 199 0.96 0.31 15.91
N VAL A 200 -0.29 0.73 16.12
CA VAL A 200 -1.05 1.60 15.23
C VAL A 200 -1.17 2.98 15.85
N VAL A 201 -0.81 4.02 15.10
CA VAL A 201 -0.96 5.40 15.57
C VAL A 201 -2.07 6.07 14.78
N ILE A 202 -3.06 6.63 15.48
CA ILE A 202 -4.18 7.38 14.92
C ILE A 202 -4.18 8.75 15.60
N ASP A 203 -4.10 9.82 14.81
CA ASP A 203 -4.06 11.21 15.31
C ASP A 203 -2.99 11.43 16.42
N GLY A 204 -1.82 10.82 16.23
CA GLY A 204 -0.69 10.89 17.16
C GLY A 204 -0.83 10.03 18.42
N ARG A 205 -1.89 9.23 18.56
CA ARG A 205 -2.11 8.34 19.70
C ARG A 205 -1.79 6.89 19.34
N PRO A 206 -0.93 6.21 20.11
CA PRO A 206 -0.61 4.80 19.88
C PRO A 206 -1.71 3.87 20.41
N TYR A 207 -1.94 2.79 19.70
CA TYR A 207 -2.81 1.67 20.05
C TYR A 207 -2.08 0.35 19.79
N ASP A 208 -2.34 -0.66 20.61
CA ASP A 208 -1.91 -2.02 20.30
C ASP A 208 -2.56 -2.48 18.98
N GLY A 209 -1.75 -2.92 18.03
CA GLY A 209 -2.23 -3.36 16.73
C GLY A 209 -3.17 -4.58 16.79
N ASN A 210 -3.10 -5.38 17.86
CA ASN A 210 -4.02 -6.50 18.08
C ASN A 210 -5.32 -6.10 18.82
N SER A 211 -5.51 -4.81 19.11
CA SER A 211 -6.74 -4.28 19.70
C SER A 211 -7.78 -3.91 18.63
N ASP A 212 -8.98 -3.47 19.06
CA ASP A 212 -10.04 -2.96 18.17
C ASP A 212 -9.80 -1.49 17.78
N TRP A 213 -8.61 -1.16 17.28
CA TRP A 213 -8.27 0.20 16.85
C TRP A 213 -9.06 0.66 15.62
N MET A 214 -9.50 -0.29 14.76
CA MET A 214 -10.28 0.05 13.55
C MET A 214 -11.61 0.73 13.85
N SER A 215 -12.20 0.47 15.02
CA SER A 215 -13.41 1.16 15.47
C SER A 215 -13.21 2.67 15.74
N ARG A 216 -11.96 3.12 15.83
CA ARG A 216 -11.58 4.52 16.01
C ARG A 216 -11.48 5.30 14.72
N LEU A 217 -11.42 4.59 13.57
CA LEU A 217 -11.36 5.23 12.27
C LEU A 217 -12.72 5.81 11.86
N PRO A 218 -12.74 6.88 11.06
CA PRO A 218 -13.95 7.37 10.40
C PRO A 218 -14.62 6.25 9.58
N ARG A 219 -15.95 6.28 9.56
CA ARG A 219 -16.78 5.36 8.77
C ARG A 219 -16.93 5.85 7.35
#